data_79e506b765cb5df762bf60a830b954fc
#
_entry.id   79e506b765cb5df762bf60a830b954fc
#
_cell.length_a   1.000
_cell.length_b   1.000
_cell.length_c   1.000
_cell.angle_alpha   90.00
_cell.angle_beta   90.00
_cell.angle_gamma   90.00
#
_symmetry.space_group_name_H-M   'P 1'
#
loop_
_entity.id
_entity.type
_entity.pdbx_description
1 polymer ?
#
loop_
_entity_poly.entity_id
_entity_poly.type
_entity_poly.pdbx_seq_one_letter_code
_entity_poly.pdbx_strand_id
1 'polypeptide(L)'
;MLLVGCAMGITSCKTETKENTQKGYNLVTLTADTDKEIMTSYSASIEGMQDIDIYPQVSGYIEKLNVSEGDVVRQGEVLFVIDQVPYKAALETAVANVEVAKASLATAELTYKSTKELYAKKVVSSFNLQTTENEYLTAKAQLAQAKAQEVNARNDLSYTEVKSPSNGVIGMLPYRVGALVSSNMSQPLTTVSDNATMYVYFSMTENQLLALARQYGTIDKAVENMPAI
;
A
#
# COMPACT_ATOMS: atom_id res chain seq x y z
N MET A 1 130.49 -6.39 -7.39
CA MET A 1 129.89 -6.13 -8.69
C MET A 1 128.41 -6.52 -8.63
N LEU A 2 127.56 -5.62 -8.90
CA LEU A 2 126.10 -5.62 -8.76
C LEU A 2 125.45 -6.75 -9.46
N LEU A 3 124.42 -7.35 -8.79
CA LEU A 3 123.36 -8.03 -9.43
C LEU A 3 122.02 -7.62 -8.77
N VAL A 4 121.27 -6.90 -9.54
CA VAL A 4 119.92 -6.44 -9.20
C VAL A 4 118.93 -7.53 -9.51
N GLY A 5 118.25 -8.05 -8.48
CA GLY A 5 117.15 -9.03 -8.64
C GLY A 5 115.81 -8.38 -8.72
N CYS A 6 115.15 -8.57 -9.84
CA CYS A 6 113.76 -8.09 -10.09
C CYS A 6 112.73 -9.08 -9.52
N ALA A 7 112.01 -8.66 -8.48
CA ALA A 7 110.90 -9.43 -7.91
C ALA A 7 109.59 -9.01 -8.57
N MET A 8 108.99 -9.87 -9.38
CA MET A 8 107.63 -9.70 -9.93
C MET A 8 106.62 -10.12 -8.86
N GLY A 9 105.82 -9.16 -8.42
CA GLY A 9 104.66 -9.41 -7.56
C GLY A 9 103.49 -9.98 -8.36
N ILE A 10 102.97 -11.12 -7.98
CA ILE A 10 101.77 -11.73 -8.53
C ILE A 10 100.61 -11.21 -7.68
N THR A 11 99.79 -10.27 -8.25
CA THR A 11 98.57 -9.85 -7.65
C THR A 11 97.46 -10.89 -7.95
N SER A 12 97.05 -11.59 -6.94
CA SER A 12 95.93 -12.53 -6.98
C SER A 12 94.59 -11.74 -6.97
N CYS A 13 93.86 -11.80 -8.05
CA CYS A 13 92.46 -11.34 -8.09
C CYS A 13 91.58 -12.21 -7.21
N LYS A 14 91.09 -11.65 -6.12
CA LYS A 14 90.08 -12.29 -5.29
C LYS A 14 88.71 -12.17 -5.98
N THR A 15 88.20 -13.26 -6.56
CA THR A 15 86.87 -13.39 -7.11
C THR A 15 85.88 -13.39 -5.95
N GLU A 16 85.09 -12.32 -5.80
CA GLU A 16 83.93 -12.33 -4.90
C GLU A 16 82.84 -13.17 -5.52
N THR A 17 82.62 -14.35 -4.92
CA THR A 17 81.43 -15.15 -5.20
C THR A 17 80.26 -14.44 -4.60
N LYS A 18 79.39 -13.80 -5.47
CA LYS A 18 78.09 -13.34 -5.05
C LYS A 18 77.28 -14.52 -4.61
N GLU A 19 77.10 -14.68 -3.31
CA GLU A 19 76.14 -15.56 -2.72
C GLU A 19 74.70 -15.14 -3.25
N ASN A 20 74.15 -15.98 -4.14
CA ASN A 20 72.85 -15.82 -4.65
C ASN A 20 71.85 -16.20 -3.54
N THR A 21 71.48 -15.24 -2.68
CA THR A 21 70.42 -15.40 -1.67
C THR A 21 69.14 -15.63 -2.40
N GLN A 22 68.76 -16.85 -2.69
CA GLN A 22 67.44 -17.20 -3.13
C GLN A 22 66.49 -16.83 -2.00
N LYS A 23 65.72 -15.72 -2.23
CA LYS A 23 64.58 -15.41 -1.38
C LYS A 23 63.64 -16.62 -1.45
N GLY A 24 63.56 -17.36 -0.36
CA GLY A 24 62.58 -18.43 -0.21
C GLY A 24 61.19 -17.78 -0.24
N TYR A 25 60.44 -18.07 -1.28
CA TYR A 25 59.03 -17.74 -1.31
C TYR A 25 58.27 -18.78 -0.53
N ASN A 26 57.45 -18.34 0.44
CA ASN A 26 56.55 -19.25 1.14
C ASN A 26 55.52 -19.77 0.14
N LEU A 27 55.66 -21.02 -0.27
CA LEU A 27 54.65 -21.70 -1.07
C LEU A 27 53.48 -22.07 -0.14
N VAL A 28 52.34 -21.41 -0.32
CA VAL A 28 51.10 -21.85 0.29
C VAL A 28 50.51 -22.92 -0.62
N THR A 29 50.55 -24.17 -0.14
CA THR A 29 49.88 -25.27 -0.83
C THR A 29 48.39 -25.10 -0.62
N LEU A 30 47.66 -24.70 -1.67
CA LEU A 30 46.21 -24.70 -1.68
C LEU A 30 45.73 -26.13 -1.85
N THR A 31 45.34 -26.78 -0.77
CA THR A 31 44.62 -28.05 -0.85
C THR A 31 43.22 -27.78 -1.40
N ALA A 32 42.83 -28.51 -2.46
CA ALA A 32 41.57 -28.38 -3.15
C ALA A 32 40.33 -28.83 -2.33
N ASP A 33 40.49 -29.03 -1.03
CA ASP A 33 39.51 -29.66 -0.16
C ASP A 33 38.87 -28.68 0.84
N THR A 34 38.87 -27.41 0.52
CA THR A 34 38.09 -26.42 1.26
C THR A 34 37.00 -25.91 0.32
N ASP A 35 35.82 -26.50 0.39
CA ASP A 35 34.60 -25.94 -0.14
C ASP A 35 34.34 -24.60 0.58
N LYS A 36 34.92 -23.55 0.03
CA LYS A 36 34.69 -22.21 0.52
C LYS A 36 33.45 -21.71 -0.17
N GLU A 37 32.34 -21.68 0.55
CA GLU A 37 31.09 -21.03 0.07
C GLU A 37 31.41 -19.59 -0.28
N ILE A 38 31.26 -19.25 -1.55
CA ILE A 38 31.39 -17.87 -2.03
C ILE A 38 30.02 -17.21 -1.83
N MET A 39 29.89 -16.47 -0.73
CA MET A 39 28.68 -15.68 -0.50
C MET A 39 28.72 -14.43 -1.39
N THR A 40 27.73 -14.29 -2.25
CA THR A 40 27.52 -13.09 -3.06
C THR A 40 26.31 -12.34 -2.48
N SER A 41 26.51 -11.09 -2.06
CA SER A 41 25.42 -10.26 -1.54
C SER A 41 24.78 -9.43 -2.66
N TYR A 42 23.46 -9.38 -2.68
CA TYR A 42 22.67 -8.56 -3.59
C TYR A 42 21.88 -7.54 -2.79
N SER A 43 21.79 -6.32 -3.29
CA SER A 43 20.85 -5.34 -2.75
C SER A 43 19.44 -5.76 -3.13
N ALA A 44 18.57 -5.94 -2.14
CA ALA A 44 17.19 -6.33 -2.35
C ALA A 44 16.23 -5.33 -1.67
N SER A 45 15.08 -5.08 -2.31
CA SER A 45 13.92 -4.42 -1.71
C SER A 45 12.92 -5.50 -1.30
N ILE A 46 12.43 -5.39 -0.08
CA ILE A 46 11.40 -6.30 0.45
C ILE A 46 10.10 -5.52 0.51
N GLU A 47 9.07 -6.02 -0.15
CA GLU A 47 7.74 -5.41 -0.20
C GLU A 47 6.70 -6.43 0.25
N GLY A 48 5.66 -5.97 0.95
CA GLY A 48 4.52 -6.82 1.29
C GLY A 48 3.80 -7.30 0.03
N MET A 49 3.08 -8.40 0.13
CA MET A 49 2.29 -8.92 -0.99
C MET A 49 1.29 -7.88 -1.51
N GLN A 50 0.77 -7.04 -0.61
CA GLN A 50 -0.16 -5.98 -0.93
C GLN A 50 0.04 -4.80 0.02
N ASP A 51 0.41 -3.65 -0.53
CA ASP A 51 0.48 -2.37 0.16
C ASP A 51 -0.69 -1.51 -0.28
N ILE A 52 -1.58 -1.16 0.66
CA ILE A 52 -2.78 -0.39 0.39
C ILE A 52 -2.67 0.97 1.06
N ASP A 53 -2.62 2.01 0.26
CA ASP A 53 -2.66 3.40 0.74
C ASP A 53 -4.08 3.79 1.16
N ILE A 54 -4.21 4.28 2.39
CA ILE A 54 -5.48 4.66 3.00
C ILE A 54 -5.67 6.16 2.87
N TYR A 55 -6.68 6.56 2.10
CA TYR A 55 -7.09 7.95 1.92
C TYR A 55 -8.44 8.20 2.58
N PRO A 56 -8.67 9.38 3.16
CA PRO A 56 -9.99 9.75 3.67
C PRO A 56 -10.94 10.04 2.49
N GLN A 57 -12.19 9.61 2.61
CA GLN A 57 -13.21 9.89 1.58
C GLN A 57 -13.98 11.19 1.88
N VAL A 58 -13.85 11.71 3.10
CA VAL A 58 -14.49 12.94 3.57
C VAL A 58 -13.46 13.88 4.19
N SER A 59 -13.79 15.16 4.28
CA SER A 59 -12.91 16.19 4.82
C SER A 59 -13.27 16.52 6.26
N GLY A 60 -12.28 16.75 7.12
CA GLY A 60 -12.51 17.14 8.51
C GLY A 60 -11.25 17.01 9.36
N TYR A 61 -11.37 17.30 10.63
CA TYR A 61 -10.26 17.10 11.58
C TYR A 61 -10.25 15.67 12.10
N ILE A 62 -9.06 15.09 12.28
CA ILE A 62 -8.92 13.80 12.97
C ILE A 62 -9.27 13.99 14.44
N GLU A 63 -10.37 13.37 14.89
CA GLU A 63 -10.81 13.39 16.28
C GLU A 63 -10.09 12.33 17.12
N LYS A 64 -9.95 11.12 16.54
CA LYS A 64 -9.32 9.98 17.21
C LYS A 64 -8.43 9.20 16.26
N LEU A 65 -7.34 8.70 16.82
CA LEU A 65 -6.42 7.77 16.19
C LEU A 65 -6.37 6.51 17.08
N ASN A 66 -6.85 5.38 16.55
CA ASN A 66 -7.02 4.15 17.32
C ASN A 66 -5.85 3.18 17.17
N VAL A 67 -4.88 3.49 16.32
CA VAL A 67 -3.76 2.62 15.97
C VAL A 67 -2.43 3.35 16.08
N SER A 68 -1.35 2.60 16.25
CA SER A 68 0.03 3.06 16.25
C SER A 68 0.80 2.48 15.05
N GLU A 69 1.92 3.09 14.71
CA GLU A 69 2.82 2.56 13.67
C GLU A 69 3.31 1.17 14.08
N GLY A 70 3.21 0.22 13.16
CA GLY A 70 3.59 -1.17 13.38
C GLY A 70 2.49 -2.05 13.99
N ASP A 71 1.32 -1.52 14.34
CA ASP A 71 0.21 -2.32 14.86
C ASP A 71 -0.35 -3.26 13.79
N VAL A 72 -0.74 -4.45 14.22
CA VAL A 72 -1.43 -5.43 13.37
C VAL A 72 -2.93 -5.17 13.42
N VAL A 73 -3.53 -4.95 12.26
CA VAL A 73 -4.96 -4.63 12.12
C VAL A 73 -5.70 -5.67 11.30
N ARG A 74 -7.01 -5.76 11.52
CA ARG A 74 -7.91 -6.64 10.77
C ARG A 74 -8.75 -5.84 9.80
N GLN A 75 -9.20 -6.51 8.75
CA GLN A 75 -10.17 -5.93 7.82
C GLN A 75 -11.41 -5.41 8.56
N GLY A 76 -11.81 -4.17 8.30
CA GLY A 76 -12.94 -3.48 8.93
C GLY A 76 -12.63 -2.81 10.27
N GLU A 77 -11.43 -2.93 10.80
CA GLU A 77 -10.99 -2.24 12.03
C GLU A 77 -10.90 -0.73 11.80
N VAL A 78 -11.40 0.07 12.75
CA VAL A 78 -11.41 1.53 12.65
C VAL A 78 -10.03 2.07 13.02
N LEU A 79 -9.36 2.68 12.05
CA LEU A 79 -8.03 3.27 12.20
C LEU A 79 -8.10 4.71 12.67
N PHE A 80 -8.92 5.54 12.00
CA PHE A 80 -9.09 6.96 12.28
C PHE A 80 -10.57 7.28 12.42
N VAL A 81 -10.88 8.26 13.25
CA VAL A 81 -12.20 8.88 13.34
C VAL A 81 -12.05 10.37 13.00
N ILE A 82 -12.72 10.80 11.94
CA ILE A 82 -12.83 12.20 11.52
C ILE A 82 -14.02 12.81 12.24
N ASP A 83 -14.00 14.12 12.52
CA ASP A 83 -15.09 14.85 13.18
C ASP A 83 -16.44 14.50 12.55
N GLN A 84 -17.30 13.86 13.32
CA GLN A 84 -18.60 13.35 12.91
C GLN A 84 -19.74 14.36 13.06
N VAL A 85 -19.52 15.45 13.80
CA VAL A 85 -20.59 16.39 14.16
C VAL A 85 -21.32 16.94 12.94
N PRO A 86 -20.64 17.50 11.91
CA PRO A 86 -21.32 18.03 10.75
C PRO A 86 -22.06 16.96 9.94
N TYR A 87 -21.53 15.75 9.87
CA TYR A 87 -22.11 14.63 9.12
C TYR A 87 -23.34 14.04 9.83
N LYS A 88 -23.33 13.97 11.14
CA LYS A 88 -24.50 13.60 11.95
C LYS A 88 -25.65 14.60 11.78
N ALA A 89 -25.37 15.90 11.81
CA ALA A 89 -26.37 16.93 11.59
C ALA A 89 -26.95 16.88 10.15
N ALA A 90 -26.11 16.62 9.16
CA ALA A 90 -26.55 16.44 7.78
C ALA A 90 -27.45 15.20 7.62
N LEU A 91 -27.11 14.09 8.24
CA LEU A 91 -27.94 12.88 8.25
C LEU A 91 -29.28 13.12 8.95
N GLU A 92 -29.30 13.78 10.11
CA GLU A 92 -30.54 14.11 10.82
C GLU A 92 -31.46 14.98 9.97
N THR A 93 -30.90 15.97 9.27
CA THR A 93 -31.65 16.82 8.31
C THR A 93 -32.21 15.97 7.16
N ALA A 94 -31.43 15.05 6.59
CA ALA A 94 -31.90 14.20 5.51
C ALA A 94 -33.00 13.24 5.98
N VAL A 95 -32.92 12.69 7.18
CA VAL A 95 -33.97 11.85 7.79
C VAL A 95 -35.25 12.65 7.99
N ALA A 96 -35.16 13.90 8.48
CA ALA A 96 -36.33 14.77 8.63
C ALA A 96 -37.01 15.06 7.28
N ASN A 97 -36.23 15.27 6.22
CA ASN A 97 -36.77 15.47 4.87
C ASN A 97 -37.49 14.20 4.33
N VAL A 98 -37.02 13.01 4.67
CA VAL A 98 -37.71 11.76 4.33
C VAL A 98 -39.08 11.68 5.04
N GLU A 99 -39.16 12.07 6.30
CA GLU A 99 -40.45 12.06 7.04
C GLU A 99 -41.43 13.10 6.47
N VAL A 100 -40.96 14.28 6.06
CA VAL A 100 -41.80 15.29 5.36
C VAL A 100 -42.29 14.74 4.02
N ALA A 101 -41.43 14.15 3.21
CA ALA A 101 -41.82 13.59 1.92
C ALA A 101 -42.80 12.42 2.07
N LYS A 102 -42.63 11.60 3.11
CA LYS A 102 -43.52 10.49 3.46
C LYS A 102 -44.92 10.97 3.87
N ALA A 103 -45.01 12.03 4.66
CA ALA A 103 -46.26 12.66 5.02
C ALA A 103 -46.99 13.26 3.78
N SER A 104 -46.22 13.91 2.90
CA SER A 104 -46.73 14.43 1.63
C SER A 104 -47.27 13.31 0.73
N LEU A 105 -46.55 12.21 0.62
CA LEU A 105 -47.02 11.04 -0.14
C LEU A 105 -48.31 10.47 0.46
N ALA A 106 -48.39 10.33 1.77
CA ALA A 106 -49.59 9.80 2.43
C ALA A 106 -50.82 10.67 2.15
N THR A 107 -50.66 12.00 2.14
CA THR A 107 -51.74 12.96 1.79
C THR A 107 -52.15 12.80 0.32
N ALA A 108 -51.18 12.77 -0.60
CA ALA A 108 -51.44 12.61 -2.04
C ALA A 108 -52.10 11.25 -2.34
N GLU A 109 -51.68 10.17 -1.67
CA GLU A 109 -52.25 8.85 -1.81
C GLU A 109 -53.72 8.80 -1.34
N LEU A 110 -54.05 9.46 -0.21
CA LEU A 110 -55.41 9.59 0.30
C LEU A 110 -56.28 10.32 -0.68
N THR A 111 -55.83 11.49 -1.19
CA THR A 111 -56.54 12.28 -2.17
C THR A 111 -56.80 11.51 -3.47
N TYR A 112 -55.79 10.81 -3.99
CA TYR A 112 -55.93 9.99 -5.18
C TYR A 112 -56.95 8.85 -4.96
N LYS A 113 -56.86 8.11 -3.83
CA LYS A 113 -57.83 7.06 -3.49
C LYS A 113 -59.26 7.57 -3.41
N SER A 114 -59.52 8.69 -2.72
CA SER A 114 -60.80 9.31 -2.61
C SER A 114 -61.37 9.77 -3.98
N THR A 115 -60.51 10.40 -4.81
CA THR A 115 -60.89 10.84 -6.16
C THR A 115 -61.22 9.64 -7.06
N LYS A 116 -60.49 8.54 -6.95
CA LYS A 116 -60.73 7.31 -7.69
C LYS A 116 -62.07 6.67 -7.34
N GLU A 117 -62.46 6.67 -6.06
CA GLU A 117 -63.76 6.19 -5.62
C GLU A 117 -64.91 7.08 -6.12
N LEU A 118 -64.75 8.43 -6.13
CA LEU A 118 -65.70 9.37 -6.65
C LEU A 118 -65.86 9.27 -8.18
N TYR A 119 -64.74 9.02 -8.89
CA TYR A 119 -64.76 8.76 -10.33
C TYR A 119 -65.55 7.48 -10.67
N ALA A 120 -65.35 6.40 -9.93
CA ALA A 120 -66.13 5.16 -10.10
C ALA A 120 -67.63 5.41 -9.92
N LYS A 121 -68.03 6.34 -9.06
CA LYS A 121 -69.42 6.79 -8.86
C LYS A 121 -69.88 7.89 -9.87
N LYS A 122 -69.03 8.22 -10.85
CA LYS A 122 -69.28 9.25 -11.89
C LYS A 122 -69.53 10.68 -11.33
N VAL A 123 -68.95 10.98 -10.16
CA VAL A 123 -69.08 12.29 -9.50
C VAL A 123 -68.03 13.28 -9.98
N VAL A 124 -66.84 12.80 -10.38
CA VAL A 124 -65.72 13.63 -10.85
C VAL A 124 -65.29 13.28 -12.27
N SER A 125 -64.61 14.21 -12.96
CA SER A 125 -64.14 14.01 -14.33
C SER A 125 -62.87 13.16 -14.38
N SER A 126 -62.58 12.56 -15.55
CA SER A 126 -61.31 11.85 -15.81
C SER A 126 -60.09 12.76 -15.67
N PHE A 127 -60.23 14.04 -15.99
CA PHE A 127 -59.19 15.04 -15.82
C PHE A 127 -58.76 15.17 -14.34
N ASN A 128 -59.78 15.24 -13.44
CA ASN A 128 -59.51 15.37 -12.00
C ASN A 128 -58.83 14.10 -11.45
N LEU A 129 -59.22 12.90 -11.88
CA LEU A 129 -58.55 11.65 -11.53
C LEU A 129 -57.10 11.67 -11.99
N GLN A 130 -56.84 12.04 -13.25
CA GLN A 130 -55.50 12.09 -13.81
C GLN A 130 -54.58 13.10 -13.08
N THR A 131 -55.15 14.26 -12.68
CA THR A 131 -54.40 15.26 -11.92
C THR A 131 -53.95 14.72 -10.56
N THR A 132 -54.88 14.12 -9.80
CA THR A 132 -54.54 13.56 -8.48
C THR A 132 -53.64 12.33 -8.58
N GLU A 133 -53.70 11.55 -9.65
CA GLU A 133 -52.75 10.48 -9.94
C GLU A 133 -51.33 11.03 -10.18
N ASN A 134 -51.21 12.09 -10.98
CA ASN A 134 -49.93 12.75 -11.23
C ASN A 134 -49.34 13.36 -9.95
N GLU A 135 -50.18 13.94 -9.08
CA GLU A 135 -49.76 14.46 -7.76
C GLU A 135 -49.22 13.33 -6.86
N TYR A 136 -49.93 12.21 -6.82
CA TYR A 136 -49.46 11.00 -6.10
C TYR A 136 -48.13 10.48 -6.64
N LEU A 137 -47.98 10.39 -7.97
CA LEU A 137 -46.72 9.95 -8.60
C LEU A 137 -45.57 10.92 -8.32
N THR A 138 -45.87 12.24 -8.34
CA THR A 138 -44.89 13.28 -8.00
C THR A 138 -44.43 13.17 -6.54
N ALA A 139 -45.34 13.01 -5.59
CA ALA A 139 -45.02 12.86 -4.18
C ALA A 139 -44.23 11.57 -3.95
N LYS A 140 -44.53 10.48 -4.67
CA LYS A 140 -43.80 9.22 -4.64
C LYS A 140 -42.34 9.40 -5.13
N ALA A 141 -42.16 10.16 -6.20
CA ALA A 141 -40.82 10.48 -6.72
C ALA A 141 -40.02 11.34 -5.74
N GLN A 142 -40.66 12.32 -5.09
CA GLN A 142 -40.07 13.19 -4.07
C GLN A 142 -39.58 12.34 -2.85
N LEU A 143 -40.39 11.38 -2.40
CA LEU A 143 -39.95 10.45 -1.32
C LEU A 143 -38.74 9.62 -1.76
N ALA A 144 -38.71 9.12 -3.00
CA ALA A 144 -37.57 8.39 -3.51
C ALA A 144 -36.29 9.24 -3.55
N GLN A 145 -36.45 10.53 -3.97
CA GLN A 145 -35.34 11.51 -3.95
C GLN A 145 -34.82 11.76 -2.51
N ALA A 146 -35.72 12.02 -1.56
CA ALA A 146 -35.35 12.26 -0.16
C ALA A 146 -34.65 11.04 0.45
N LYS A 147 -35.12 9.81 0.16
CA LYS A 147 -34.42 8.57 0.59
C LYS A 147 -33.04 8.44 0.00
N ALA A 148 -32.83 8.80 -1.26
CA ALA A 148 -31.51 8.78 -1.87
C ALA A 148 -30.56 9.78 -1.18
N GLN A 149 -31.04 10.96 -0.80
CA GLN A 149 -30.27 11.95 -0.04
C GLN A 149 -29.92 11.44 1.36
N GLU A 150 -30.84 10.75 2.05
CA GLU A 150 -30.57 10.11 3.34
C GLU A 150 -29.47 9.05 3.21
N VAL A 151 -29.50 8.21 2.19
CA VAL A 151 -28.45 7.21 1.92
C VAL A 151 -27.11 7.88 1.71
N ASN A 152 -27.04 8.95 0.93
CA ASN A 152 -25.79 9.69 0.72
C ASN A 152 -25.24 10.25 2.04
N ALA A 153 -26.07 10.95 2.83
CA ALA A 153 -25.64 11.50 4.11
C ALA A 153 -25.20 10.40 5.11
N ARG A 154 -25.84 9.22 5.05
CA ARG A 154 -25.42 8.06 5.86
C ARG A 154 -24.07 7.49 5.41
N ASN A 155 -23.82 7.44 4.11
CA ASN A 155 -22.51 7.03 3.58
C ASN A 155 -21.43 8.02 3.98
N ASP A 156 -21.67 9.33 3.83
CA ASP A 156 -20.72 10.37 4.24
C ASP A 156 -20.36 10.25 5.73
N LEU A 157 -21.34 9.99 6.59
CA LEU A 157 -21.11 9.72 8.01
C LEU A 157 -20.30 8.42 8.20
N SER A 158 -20.56 7.37 7.43
CA SER A 158 -19.81 6.13 7.55
C SER A 158 -18.34 6.30 7.13
N TYR A 159 -18.05 7.19 6.19
CA TYR A 159 -16.69 7.50 5.73
C TYR A 159 -15.88 8.33 6.73
N THR A 160 -16.52 8.90 7.76
CA THR A 160 -15.80 9.53 8.87
C THR A 160 -15.04 8.52 9.73
N GLU A 161 -15.46 7.25 9.71
CA GLU A 161 -14.72 6.13 10.30
C GLU A 161 -13.87 5.48 9.22
N VAL A 162 -12.60 5.86 9.16
CA VAL A 162 -11.64 5.27 8.22
C VAL A 162 -11.26 3.89 8.72
N LYS A 163 -11.61 2.86 7.94
CA LYS A 163 -11.39 1.45 8.29
C LYS A 163 -10.34 0.81 7.42
N SER A 164 -9.68 -0.22 7.96
CA SER A 164 -8.75 -1.04 7.18
C SER A 164 -9.49 -1.86 6.12
N PRO A 165 -9.07 -1.83 4.85
CA PRO A 165 -9.66 -2.64 3.79
C PRO A 165 -9.18 -4.10 3.81
N SER A 166 -8.07 -4.39 4.49
CA SER A 166 -7.44 -5.72 4.58
C SER A 166 -6.88 -5.98 5.96
N ASN A 167 -6.46 -7.23 6.21
CA ASN A 167 -5.57 -7.53 7.33
C ASN A 167 -4.16 -7.08 6.97
N GLY A 168 -3.39 -6.63 7.95
CA GLY A 168 -2.02 -6.20 7.69
C GLY A 168 -1.41 -5.44 8.85
N VAL A 169 -0.30 -4.80 8.59
CA VAL A 169 0.46 -3.97 9.54
C VAL A 169 0.36 -2.51 9.12
N ILE A 170 0.13 -1.64 10.08
CA ILE A 170 0.08 -0.18 9.88
C ILE A 170 1.49 0.33 9.60
N GLY A 171 1.63 1.06 8.50
CA GLY A 171 2.84 1.78 8.14
C GLY A 171 3.02 3.08 8.92
N MET A 172 3.63 4.06 8.27
CA MET A 172 3.87 5.38 8.85
C MET A 172 2.56 6.16 9.03
N LEU A 173 2.44 6.92 10.11
CA LEU A 173 1.30 7.78 10.44
C LEU A 173 1.72 9.26 10.38
N PRO A 174 1.72 9.90 9.19
CA PRO A 174 2.15 11.28 9.04
C PRO A 174 1.19 12.29 9.69
N TYR A 175 -0.07 11.91 9.89
CA TYR A 175 -1.10 12.77 10.47
C TYR A 175 -1.43 12.36 11.90
N ARG A 176 -1.63 13.36 12.76
CA ARG A 176 -1.95 13.18 14.19
C ARG A 176 -3.34 13.73 14.48
N VAL A 177 -3.86 13.40 15.67
CA VAL A 177 -5.12 13.98 16.17
C VAL A 177 -5.08 15.51 16.10
N GLY A 178 -6.14 16.11 15.57
CA GLY A 178 -6.24 17.55 15.30
C GLY A 178 -5.76 18.00 13.91
N ALA A 179 -5.16 17.10 13.10
CA ALA A 179 -4.81 17.42 11.72
C ALA A 179 -6.06 17.52 10.85
N LEU A 180 -6.08 18.49 9.94
CA LEU A 180 -7.10 18.60 8.90
C LEU A 180 -6.77 17.65 7.75
N VAL A 181 -7.72 16.82 7.36
CA VAL A 181 -7.61 15.88 6.24
C VAL A 181 -8.70 16.13 5.21
N SER A 182 -8.45 15.73 3.97
CA SER A 182 -9.36 15.96 2.83
C SER A 182 -9.24 14.82 1.83
N SER A 183 -10.32 14.53 1.11
CA SER A 183 -10.33 13.54 0.03
C SER A 183 -9.38 13.84 -1.14
N ASN A 184 -8.90 15.08 -1.26
CA ASN A 184 -8.00 15.52 -2.35
C ASN A 184 -6.53 15.62 -1.91
N MET A 185 -6.16 15.07 -0.75
CA MET A 185 -4.77 15.10 -0.29
C MET A 185 -3.87 14.20 -1.13
N SER A 186 -2.62 14.61 -1.32
CA SER A 186 -1.63 13.87 -2.12
C SER A 186 -0.93 12.75 -1.34
N GLN A 187 -0.96 12.81 -0.01
CA GLN A 187 -0.29 11.86 0.86
C GLN A 187 -1.35 11.03 1.62
N PRO A 188 -1.23 9.70 1.69
CA PRO A 188 -2.16 8.86 2.41
C PRO A 188 -2.09 9.09 3.93
N LEU A 189 -3.17 8.76 4.64
CA LEU A 189 -3.23 8.77 6.11
C LEU A 189 -2.27 7.75 6.70
N THR A 190 -2.19 6.59 6.08
CA THR A 190 -1.27 5.50 6.38
C THR A 190 -1.30 4.50 5.23
N THR A 191 -0.39 3.53 5.26
CA THR A 191 -0.39 2.35 4.39
C THR A 191 -0.66 1.12 5.24
N VAL A 192 -1.49 0.20 4.76
CA VAL A 192 -1.68 -1.13 5.37
C VAL A 192 -0.98 -2.15 4.49
N SER A 193 0.05 -2.79 5.05
CA SER A 193 0.87 -3.79 4.35
C SER A 193 0.53 -5.20 4.81
N ASP A 194 0.21 -6.08 3.86
CA ASP A 194 0.09 -7.51 4.14
C ASP A 194 1.48 -8.16 4.13
N ASN A 195 2.03 -8.40 5.33
CA ASN A 195 3.35 -8.98 5.53
C ASN A 195 3.32 -10.51 5.72
N ALA A 196 2.17 -11.17 5.52
CA ALA A 196 2.07 -12.62 5.62
C ALA A 196 2.90 -13.32 4.52
N THR A 197 2.98 -12.70 3.36
CA THR A 197 3.85 -13.10 2.25
C THR A 197 4.59 -11.87 1.76
N MET A 198 5.91 -11.98 1.59
CA MET A 198 6.73 -10.87 1.13
C MET A 198 7.37 -11.20 -0.22
N TYR A 199 7.43 -10.22 -1.09
CA TYR A 199 8.21 -10.27 -2.32
C TYR A 199 9.58 -9.64 -2.09
N VAL A 200 10.62 -10.34 -2.55
CA VAL A 200 11.99 -9.83 -2.52
C VAL A 200 12.41 -9.50 -3.94
N TYR A 201 12.57 -8.22 -4.22
CA TYR A 201 13.04 -7.72 -5.51
C TYR A 201 14.53 -7.45 -5.43
N PHE A 202 15.32 -8.15 -6.21
CA PHE A 202 16.75 -7.92 -6.30
C PHE A 202 17.20 -7.74 -7.74
N SER A 203 18.24 -6.94 -7.94
CA SER A 203 18.79 -6.65 -9.26
C SER A 203 20.10 -7.40 -9.46
N MET A 204 20.21 -8.05 -10.61
CA MET A 204 21.43 -8.74 -11.03
C MET A 204 21.95 -8.13 -12.34
N THR A 205 23.25 -8.10 -12.51
CA THR A 205 23.85 -7.76 -13.81
C THR A 205 23.70 -8.94 -14.78
N GLU A 206 23.69 -8.65 -16.08
CA GLU A 206 23.61 -9.68 -17.13
C GLU A 206 24.70 -10.75 -16.98
N ASN A 207 25.92 -10.35 -16.63
CA ASN A 207 27.04 -11.27 -16.43
C ASN A 207 26.80 -12.23 -15.26
N GLN A 208 26.19 -11.76 -14.17
CA GLN A 208 25.82 -12.58 -13.01
C GLN A 208 24.72 -13.57 -13.39
N LEU A 209 23.71 -13.11 -14.13
CA LEU A 209 22.61 -13.93 -14.60
C LEU A 209 23.12 -15.05 -15.53
N LEU A 210 24.02 -14.73 -16.47
CA LEU A 210 24.65 -15.71 -17.35
C LEU A 210 25.53 -16.72 -16.59
N ALA A 211 26.24 -16.28 -15.54
CA ALA A 211 27.02 -17.17 -14.70
C ALA A 211 26.12 -18.17 -13.96
N LEU A 212 25.00 -17.68 -13.42
CA LEU A 212 23.97 -18.47 -12.75
C LEU A 212 23.33 -19.49 -13.71
N ALA A 213 22.93 -19.04 -14.90
CA ALA A 213 22.35 -19.89 -15.94
C ALA A 213 23.32 -20.99 -16.40
N ARG A 214 24.64 -20.73 -16.46
CA ARG A 214 25.66 -21.75 -16.77
C ARG A 214 25.78 -22.79 -15.66
N GLN A 215 25.61 -22.40 -14.41
CA GLN A 215 25.71 -23.30 -13.26
C GLN A 215 24.50 -24.23 -13.14
N TYR A 216 23.28 -23.71 -13.37
CA TYR A 216 22.02 -24.44 -13.20
C TYR A 216 21.34 -24.87 -14.50
N GLY A 217 21.90 -24.51 -15.65
CA GLY A 217 21.42 -24.88 -16.99
C GLY A 217 20.38 -23.93 -17.58
N THR A 218 19.42 -23.44 -16.79
CA THR A 218 18.42 -22.44 -17.19
C THR A 218 18.17 -21.46 -16.05
N ILE A 219 17.66 -20.25 -16.40
CA ILE A 219 17.32 -19.20 -15.41
C ILE A 219 16.23 -19.72 -14.45
N ASP A 220 15.21 -20.40 -14.97
CA ASP A 220 14.10 -20.92 -14.14
C ASP A 220 14.61 -21.94 -13.10
N LYS A 221 15.48 -22.85 -13.50
CA LYS A 221 16.10 -23.79 -12.57
C LYS A 221 17.05 -23.13 -11.58
N ALA A 222 17.68 -22.04 -11.95
CA ALA A 222 18.51 -21.27 -11.04
C ALA A 222 17.67 -20.63 -9.95
N VAL A 223 16.49 -20.08 -10.29
CA VAL A 223 15.54 -19.49 -9.31
C VAL A 223 14.97 -20.56 -8.38
N GLU A 224 14.61 -21.74 -8.89
CA GLU A 224 14.09 -22.85 -8.08
C GLU A 224 15.12 -23.41 -7.07
N ASN A 225 16.39 -23.35 -7.40
CA ASN A 225 17.49 -23.86 -6.56
C ASN A 225 18.16 -22.77 -5.72
N MET A 226 17.66 -21.53 -5.75
CA MET A 226 18.14 -20.50 -4.81
C MET A 226 17.77 -20.90 -3.38
N PRO A 227 18.70 -20.75 -2.42
CA PRO A 227 18.36 -20.97 -1.03
C PRO A 227 17.26 -20.01 -0.60
N ALA A 228 16.30 -20.51 0.17
CA ALA A 228 15.27 -19.67 0.76
C ALA A 228 15.94 -18.60 1.66
N ILE A 229 15.52 -17.35 1.49
CA ILE A 229 16.03 -16.21 2.26
C ILE A 229 15.37 -16.20 3.63
#